data_618f852f9c8db20ee75442efb9a9d3a6
#
_entry.id   618f852f9c8db20ee75442efb9a9d3a6
#
_cell.length_a   1.000
_cell.length_b   1.000
_cell.length_c   1.000
_cell.angle_alpha   90.00
_cell.angle_beta   90.00
_cell.angle_gamma   90.00
#
_symmetry.space_group_name_H-M   'P 1'
#
loop_
_entity.id
_entity.type
_entity.pdbx_description
1 polymer ?
#
loop_
_entity_poly.entity_id
_entity_poly.type
_entity_poly.pdbx_seq_one_letter_code
_entity_poly.pdbx_strand_id
1 'polypeptide(L)'
;SSSSMNGLWEEVKKISLTNSPVLFIGENGVGKSTLAYQLFKNSSRCGKSFITVNCTFFDESHFAECVLQANDGVLFLNEIDQLPSEFQQKILHLMNCKTFQKDSHSEIVPLNIRIFASSSKILEHLALYKKFNEDLLFLLSTCTVSVPPLRERIEDVEVLSNFFLGKFQREVKKKFDGFTESAKKILRSYRWHGNVRELENVICRACIIGTDSLIQSSDLSIFDVNVVDSKCFADNIADDTVDLSDKTLKSAIDNFKYAYVKKILQECSWNQTKAAKILDIQRTYISKLIKELRIRDNK
;
A
#
# COMPACT_ATOMS: atom_id res chain seq x y z
N SER A 1 -19.39 3.02 9.48
CA SER A 1 -17.94 2.97 9.73
C SER A 1 -17.65 2.00 10.86
N SER A 2 -16.53 1.28 10.77
CA SER A 2 -16.06 0.35 11.80
C SER A 2 -15.79 1.07 13.12
N SER A 3 -15.77 0.31 14.22
CA SER A 3 -15.46 0.86 15.55
C SER A 3 -14.07 1.51 15.60
N SER A 4 -13.08 0.94 14.91
CA SER A 4 -11.73 1.47 14.77
C SER A 4 -11.70 2.83 14.06
N MET A 5 -12.49 3.01 13.01
CA MET A 5 -12.59 4.29 12.32
C MET A 5 -13.35 5.35 13.12
N ASN A 6 -14.33 4.96 13.95
CA ASN A 6 -15.03 5.91 14.81
C ASN A 6 -14.09 6.51 15.87
N GLY A 7 -13.25 5.68 16.50
CA GLY A 7 -12.23 6.18 17.44
C GLY A 7 -11.24 7.14 16.77
N LEU A 8 -10.79 6.79 15.58
CA LEU A 8 -9.88 7.61 14.79
C LEU A 8 -10.53 8.96 14.38
N TRP A 9 -11.83 8.97 14.06
CA TRP A 9 -12.55 10.20 13.76
C TRP A 9 -12.67 11.13 14.96
N GLU A 10 -12.87 10.60 16.17
CA GLU A 10 -12.88 11.41 17.40
C GLU A 10 -11.50 12.01 17.69
N GLU A 11 -10.43 11.27 17.45
CA GLU A 11 -9.05 11.78 17.55
C GLU A 11 -8.81 12.89 16.51
N VAL A 12 -9.16 12.66 15.25
CA VAL A 12 -9.03 13.66 14.17
C VAL A 12 -9.79 14.95 14.50
N LYS A 13 -11.00 14.85 15.05
CA LYS A 13 -11.76 16.03 15.49
C LYS A 13 -11.01 16.83 16.57
N LYS A 14 -10.43 16.19 17.57
CA LYS A 14 -9.63 16.85 18.61
C LYS A 14 -8.40 17.54 18.02
N ILE A 15 -7.67 16.85 17.14
CA ILE A 15 -6.47 17.37 16.47
C ILE A 15 -6.82 18.55 15.54
N SER A 16 -8.01 18.56 14.94
CA SER A 16 -8.43 19.63 14.03
C SER A 16 -8.51 20.99 14.72
N LEU A 17 -8.77 21.04 16.02
CA LEU A 17 -8.85 22.26 16.82
C LEU A 17 -7.47 22.85 17.16
N THR A 18 -6.39 22.12 16.94
CA THR A 18 -5.01 22.55 17.20
C THR A 18 -4.35 23.09 15.93
N ASN A 19 -3.22 23.80 16.09
CA ASN A 19 -2.34 24.18 14.98
C ASN A 19 -1.08 23.30 14.88
N SER A 20 -1.00 22.23 15.67
CA SER A 20 0.13 21.31 15.66
C SER A 20 0.29 20.63 14.29
N PRO A 21 1.50 20.26 13.91
CA PRO A 21 1.73 19.39 12.75
C PRO A 21 1.07 18.03 12.97
N VAL A 22 0.76 17.33 11.87
CA VAL A 22 0.11 16.01 11.96
C VAL A 22 0.80 15.02 11.04
N LEU A 23 1.16 13.87 11.57
CA LEU A 23 1.76 12.77 10.84
C LEU A 23 0.75 11.63 10.69
N PHE A 24 0.40 11.30 9.45
CA PHE A 24 -0.46 10.16 9.11
C PHE A 24 0.41 8.95 8.75
N ILE A 25 0.32 7.88 9.53
CA ILE A 25 1.05 6.63 9.30
C ILE A 25 0.08 5.54 8.86
N GLY A 26 0.48 4.73 7.89
CA GLY A 26 -0.29 3.58 7.43
C GLY A 26 0.10 3.14 6.03
N GLU A 27 -0.32 1.96 5.65
CA GLU A 27 -0.01 1.37 4.35
C GLU A 27 -0.44 2.23 3.16
N ASN A 28 0.10 1.93 1.99
CA ASN A 28 -0.33 2.57 0.76
C ASN A 28 -1.81 2.26 0.48
N GLY A 29 -2.56 3.29 0.03
CA GLY A 29 -3.95 3.13 -0.35
C GLY A 29 -4.96 3.08 0.81
N VAL A 30 -4.56 3.23 2.08
CA VAL A 30 -5.49 3.20 3.23
C VAL A 30 -6.40 4.44 3.35
N GLY A 31 -6.07 5.52 2.63
CA GLY A 31 -6.84 6.76 2.66
C GLY A 31 -6.21 7.90 3.48
N LYS A 32 -4.89 7.90 3.73
CA LYS A 32 -4.16 8.96 4.46
C LYS A 32 -4.47 10.36 3.93
N SER A 33 -4.40 10.56 2.61
CA SER A 33 -4.65 11.86 1.99
C SER A 33 -6.09 12.33 2.14
N THR A 34 -7.06 11.42 2.06
CA THR A 34 -8.47 11.71 2.29
C THR A 34 -8.70 12.16 3.73
N LEU A 35 -8.08 11.46 4.68
CA LEU A 35 -8.18 11.79 6.10
C LEU A 35 -7.53 13.14 6.41
N ALA A 36 -6.36 13.43 5.83
CA ALA A 36 -5.68 14.73 5.93
C ALA A 36 -6.56 15.88 5.41
N TYR A 37 -7.21 15.66 4.25
CA TYR A 37 -8.13 16.66 3.71
C TYR A 37 -9.38 16.87 4.58
N GLN A 38 -9.93 15.80 5.16
CA GLN A 38 -11.06 15.91 6.10
C GLN A 38 -10.65 16.63 7.41
N LEU A 39 -9.45 16.37 7.93
CA LEU A 39 -8.91 17.10 9.07
C LEU A 39 -8.77 18.60 8.76
N PHE A 40 -8.25 18.93 7.57
CA PHE A 40 -8.18 20.32 7.11
C PHE A 40 -9.56 20.97 7.07
N LYS A 41 -10.57 20.31 6.49
CA LYS A 41 -11.94 20.81 6.39
C LYS A 41 -12.58 21.11 7.75
N ASN A 42 -12.20 20.37 8.78
CA ASN A 42 -12.70 20.55 10.15
C ASN A 42 -11.78 21.45 11.02
N SER A 43 -10.72 22.02 10.46
CA SER A 43 -9.76 22.86 11.17
C SER A 43 -10.10 24.34 11.09
N SER A 44 -9.44 25.15 11.93
CA SER A 44 -9.52 26.61 11.89
C SER A 44 -9.05 27.23 10.58
N ARG A 45 -8.32 26.46 9.74
CA ARG A 45 -7.84 26.87 8.42
C ARG A 45 -8.77 26.42 7.28
N CYS A 46 -9.96 25.94 7.59
CA CYS A 46 -10.99 25.62 6.59
C CYS A 46 -11.27 26.86 5.72
N GLY A 47 -11.17 26.69 4.40
CA GLY A 47 -11.34 27.83 3.46
C GLY A 47 -10.03 28.52 3.05
N LYS A 48 -8.90 28.21 3.68
CA LYS A 48 -7.55 28.58 3.23
C LYS A 48 -7.01 27.59 2.20
N SER A 49 -5.74 27.77 1.78
CA SER A 49 -5.08 26.86 0.85
C SER A 49 -4.78 25.50 1.48
N PHE A 50 -5.03 24.42 0.73
CA PHE A 50 -4.56 23.06 1.04
C PHE A 50 -3.69 22.59 -0.12
N ILE A 51 -2.39 22.71 0.06
CA ILE A 51 -1.41 22.40 -0.98
C ILE A 51 -0.80 21.04 -0.70
N THR A 52 -0.82 20.17 -1.71
CA THR A 52 -0.26 18.81 -1.60
C THR A 52 1.00 18.69 -2.43
N VAL A 53 2.07 18.25 -1.79
CA VAL A 53 3.33 17.86 -2.45
C VAL A 53 3.48 16.34 -2.35
N ASN A 54 3.64 15.70 -3.51
CA ASN A 54 3.96 14.27 -3.56
C ASN A 54 5.48 14.09 -3.57
N CYS A 55 6.03 13.66 -2.44
CA CYS A 55 7.48 13.49 -2.30
C CYS A 55 8.07 12.34 -3.12
N THR A 56 7.23 11.44 -3.66
CA THR A 56 7.69 10.37 -4.57
C THR A 56 8.13 10.91 -5.93
N PHE A 57 7.47 11.97 -6.42
CA PHE A 57 7.77 12.63 -7.68
C PHE A 57 8.23 14.06 -7.37
N PHE A 58 9.38 14.15 -6.68
CA PHE A 58 9.87 15.41 -6.17
C PHE A 58 10.46 16.28 -7.29
N ASP A 59 9.99 17.54 -7.36
CA ASP A 59 10.54 18.60 -8.20
C ASP A 59 10.82 19.82 -7.32
N GLU A 60 12.06 20.26 -7.31
CA GLU A 60 12.53 21.35 -6.47
C GLU A 60 11.85 22.68 -6.77
N SER A 61 11.70 23.03 -8.06
CA SER A 61 11.07 24.27 -8.49
C SER A 61 9.62 24.33 -8.05
N HIS A 62 8.90 23.24 -8.28
CA HIS A 62 7.50 23.09 -7.89
C HIS A 62 7.33 23.07 -6.37
N PHE A 63 8.26 22.44 -5.63
CA PHE A 63 8.21 22.41 -4.18
C PHE A 63 8.23 23.81 -3.55
N ALA A 64 9.16 24.68 -4.00
CA ALA A 64 9.26 26.04 -3.49
C ALA A 64 7.98 26.85 -3.74
N GLU A 65 7.36 26.70 -4.93
CA GLU A 65 6.09 27.34 -5.24
C GLU A 65 4.95 26.83 -4.35
N CYS A 66 4.87 25.53 -4.14
CA CYS A 66 3.89 24.90 -3.25
C CYS A 66 4.01 25.44 -1.81
N VAL A 67 5.24 25.58 -1.30
CA VAL A 67 5.48 26.13 0.04
C VAL A 67 4.97 27.57 0.13
N LEU A 68 5.28 28.43 -0.85
CA LEU A 68 4.81 29.81 -0.87
C LEU A 68 3.28 29.91 -0.99
N GLN A 69 2.66 29.09 -1.81
CA GLN A 69 1.20 29.04 -1.99
C GLN A 69 0.46 28.52 -0.74
N ALA A 70 1.14 27.75 0.10
CA ALA A 70 0.56 27.21 1.33
C ALA A 70 0.49 28.22 2.47
N ASN A 71 0.93 29.48 2.27
CA ASN A 71 0.90 30.49 3.31
C ASN A 71 -0.52 30.69 3.85
N ASP A 72 -0.62 30.83 5.18
CA ASP A 72 -1.85 30.85 5.99
C ASP A 72 -2.73 29.59 5.89
N GLY A 73 -2.32 28.62 5.10
CA GLY A 73 -3.02 27.36 4.84
C GLY A 73 -2.33 26.14 5.46
N VAL A 74 -2.46 25.02 4.74
CA VAL A 74 -1.89 23.73 5.09
C VAL A 74 -1.01 23.24 3.92
N LEU A 75 0.21 22.79 4.24
CA LEU A 75 1.07 22.06 3.33
C LEU A 75 1.03 20.58 3.71
N PHE A 76 0.56 19.74 2.79
CA PHE A 76 0.50 18.30 2.98
C PHE A 76 1.63 17.61 2.18
N LEU A 77 2.58 17.05 2.89
CA LEU A 77 3.74 16.31 2.37
C LEU A 77 3.36 14.81 2.29
N ASN A 78 2.95 14.36 1.12
CA ASN A 78 2.55 12.97 0.93
C ASN A 78 3.76 12.08 0.66
N GLU A 79 3.90 10.97 1.40
CA GLU A 79 5.05 10.05 1.42
C GLU A 79 6.37 10.78 1.73
N ILE A 80 6.40 11.47 2.87
CA ILE A 80 7.53 12.30 3.32
C ILE A 80 8.84 11.53 3.47
N ASP A 81 8.77 10.22 3.65
CA ASP A 81 9.93 9.31 3.66
C ASP A 81 10.74 9.32 2.36
N GLN A 82 10.18 9.84 1.27
CA GLN A 82 10.84 9.99 -0.02
C GLN A 82 11.47 11.39 -0.22
N LEU A 83 11.24 12.32 0.71
CA LEU A 83 11.76 13.69 0.59
C LEU A 83 13.28 13.73 0.72
N PRO A 84 14.03 14.37 -0.21
CA PRO A 84 15.47 14.49 -0.13
C PRO A 84 15.94 15.19 1.15
N SER A 85 17.10 14.81 1.69
CA SER A 85 17.61 15.29 3.00
C SER A 85 17.75 16.80 3.07
N GLU A 86 18.11 17.46 1.99
CA GLU A 86 18.20 18.93 1.92
C GLU A 86 16.84 19.59 2.19
N PHE A 87 15.79 19.04 1.61
CA PHE A 87 14.43 19.57 1.77
C PHE A 87 13.82 19.19 3.11
N GLN A 88 14.24 18.08 3.70
CA GLN A 88 13.88 17.78 5.10
C GLN A 88 14.41 18.88 6.02
N GLN A 89 15.63 19.41 5.78
CA GLN A 89 16.20 20.54 6.54
C GLN A 89 15.43 21.84 6.27
N LYS A 90 15.05 22.14 5.03
CA LYS A 90 14.24 23.32 4.68
C LYS A 90 12.87 23.27 5.39
N ILE A 91 12.23 22.10 5.46
CA ILE A 91 10.95 21.94 6.22
C ILE A 91 11.19 22.09 7.73
N LEU A 92 12.24 21.50 8.27
CA LEU A 92 12.60 21.64 9.67
C LEU A 92 12.81 23.13 10.05
N HIS A 93 13.52 23.87 9.21
CA HIS A 93 13.73 25.31 9.39
C HIS A 93 12.41 26.08 9.32
N LEU A 94 11.57 25.78 8.34
CA LEU A 94 10.23 26.38 8.21
C LEU A 94 9.36 26.13 9.46
N MET A 95 9.39 24.94 10.04
CA MET A 95 8.61 24.62 11.24
C MET A 95 9.10 25.37 12.47
N ASN A 96 10.42 25.55 12.62
CA ASN A 96 11.02 26.22 13.77
C ASN A 96 10.96 27.74 13.64
N CYS A 97 11.38 28.29 12.51
CA CYS A 97 11.59 29.73 12.31
C CYS A 97 10.37 30.42 11.66
N LYS A 98 9.45 29.67 11.09
CA LYS A 98 8.32 30.20 10.30
C LYS A 98 8.76 31.07 9.14
N THR A 99 9.90 30.77 8.57
CA THR A 99 10.47 31.46 7.41
C THR A 99 10.93 30.46 6.38
N PHE A 100 10.84 30.84 5.12
CA PHE A 100 11.28 30.02 4.00
C PHE A 100 12.15 30.84 3.04
N GLN A 101 13.21 30.22 2.56
CA GLN A 101 14.12 30.77 1.57
C GLN A 101 14.22 29.76 0.43
N LYS A 102 13.86 30.18 -0.77
CA LYS A 102 13.89 29.31 -1.95
C LYS A 102 15.33 28.86 -2.26
N ASP A 103 16.23 29.83 -2.42
CA ASP A 103 17.64 29.66 -2.75
C ASP A 103 18.50 30.57 -1.88
N SER A 104 19.80 30.30 -1.78
CA SER A 104 20.75 31.09 -0.98
C SER A 104 20.79 32.60 -1.31
N HIS A 105 20.30 32.97 -2.50
CA HIS A 105 20.23 34.37 -2.97
C HIS A 105 18.84 34.96 -2.93
N SER A 106 17.81 34.19 -2.57
CA SER A 106 16.43 34.67 -2.48
C SER A 106 16.15 35.34 -1.15
N GLU A 107 15.14 36.23 -1.10
CA GLU A 107 14.69 36.85 0.13
C GLU A 107 14.08 35.80 1.09
N ILE A 108 14.29 36.03 2.38
CA ILE A 108 13.66 35.23 3.43
C ILE A 108 12.22 35.70 3.61
N VAL A 109 11.27 34.82 3.35
CA VAL A 109 9.83 35.12 3.43
C VAL A 109 9.25 34.51 4.72
N PRO A 110 8.59 35.33 5.59
CA PRO A 110 7.86 34.77 6.73
C PRO A 110 6.61 34.06 6.27
N LEU A 111 6.38 32.85 6.75
CA LEU A 111 5.25 32.00 6.36
C LEU A 111 4.55 31.42 7.60
N ASN A 112 3.23 31.42 7.56
CA ASN A 112 2.39 30.79 8.59
C ASN A 112 1.70 29.54 8.04
N ILE A 113 2.43 28.43 7.96
CA ILE A 113 1.96 27.17 7.37
C ILE A 113 1.75 26.14 8.47
N ARG A 114 0.64 25.41 8.41
CA ARG A 114 0.45 24.17 9.17
C ARG A 114 0.92 22.99 8.33
N ILE A 115 1.80 22.15 8.88
CA ILE A 115 2.36 21.00 8.17
C ILE A 115 1.56 19.74 8.47
N PHE A 116 1.10 19.06 7.43
CA PHE A 116 0.64 17.69 7.48
C PHE A 116 1.63 16.82 6.71
N ALA A 117 1.90 15.62 7.21
CA ALA A 117 2.78 14.67 6.54
C ALA A 117 2.13 13.29 6.51
N SER A 118 2.45 12.48 5.51
CA SER A 118 2.09 11.05 5.51
C SER A 118 3.29 10.19 5.20
N SER A 119 3.34 9.00 5.78
CA SER A 119 4.33 7.98 5.46
C SER A 119 3.69 6.59 5.42
N SER A 120 4.16 5.76 4.50
CA SER A 120 3.86 4.32 4.47
C SER A 120 4.92 3.49 5.16
N LYS A 121 6.07 4.09 5.49
CA LYS A 121 7.18 3.46 6.19
C LYS A 121 7.28 3.94 7.63
N ILE A 122 7.93 3.15 8.45
CA ILE A 122 8.27 3.48 9.83
C ILE A 122 9.43 4.48 9.81
N LEU A 123 9.13 5.76 10.07
CA LEU A 123 10.11 6.84 9.98
C LEU A 123 11.22 6.70 11.01
N GLU A 124 10.96 6.13 12.17
CA GLU A 124 11.93 5.83 13.23
C GLU A 124 13.05 4.92 12.71
N HIS A 125 12.71 3.89 11.91
CA HIS A 125 13.71 3.05 11.28
C HIS A 125 14.57 3.82 10.27
N LEU A 126 13.95 4.71 9.50
CA LEU A 126 14.71 5.54 8.54
C LEU A 126 15.63 6.54 9.25
N ALA A 127 15.22 7.08 10.39
CA ALA A 127 16.03 7.95 11.23
C ALA A 127 17.26 7.21 11.76
N LEU A 128 17.10 5.99 12.31
CA LEU A 128 18.20 5.13 12.75
C LEU A 128 19.26 4.88 11.66
N TYR A 129 18.84 4.75 10.41
CA TYR A 129 19.73 4.59 9.25
C TYR A 129 20.18 5.92 8.63
N LYS A 130 19.94 7.07 9.30
CA LYS A 130 20.29 8.43 8.82
C LYS A 130 19.68 8.78 7.44
N LYS A 131 18.58 8.13 7.07
CA LYS A 131 17.81 8.42 5.84
C LYS A 131 16.70 9.43 6.07
N PHE A 132 16.36 9.70 7.32
CA PHE A 132 15.39 10.70 7.73
C PHE A 132 15.95 11.54 8.89
N ASN A 133 15.63 12.83 8.92
CA ASN A 133 16.11 13.74 9.95
C ASN A 133 15.38 13.49 11.27
N GLU A 134 16.11 13.27 12.37
CA GLU A 134 15.57 12.96 13.69
C GLU A 134 14.79 14.13 14.29
N ASP A 135 15.30 15.38 14.13
CA ASP A 135 14.62 16.56 14.66
C ASP A 135 13.28 16.81 13.92
N LEU A 136 13.28 16.59 12.59
CA LEU A 136 12.06 16.69 11.80
C LEU A 136 11.04 15.63 12.24
N LEU A 137 11.49 14.40 12.46
CA LEU A 137 10.65 13.32 12.97
C LEU A 137 10.04 13.71 14.32
N PHE A 138 10.83 14.21 15.25
CA PHE A 138 10.37 14.63 16.57
C PHE A 138 9.26 15.69 16.47
N LEU A 139 9.43 16.71 15.63
CA LEU A 139 8.42 17.75 15.43
C LEU A 139 7.14 17.21 14.80
N LEU A 140 7.25 16.34 13.78
CA LEU A 140 6.11 15.76 13.09
C LEU A 140 5.32 14.78 13.97
N SER A 141 6.00 14.07 14.86
CA SER A 141 5.40 13.09 15.77
C SER A 141 4.58 13.71 16.90
N THR A 142 4.48 15.03 16.97
CA THR A 142 3.66 15.76 17.98
C THR A 142 2.20 15.28 17.97
N CYS A 143 1.63 15.05 16.78
CA CYS A 143 0.31 14.44 16.61
C CYS A 143 0.42 13.35 15.53
N THR A 144 0.39 12.10 15.94
CA THR A 144 0.46 10.95 15.00
C THR A 144 -0.89 10.28 14.91
N VAL A 145 -1.36 10.08 13.68
CA VAL A 145 -2.62 9.41 13.36
C VAL A 145 -2.31 8.13 12.61
N SER A 146 -2.55 6.98 13.24
CA SER A 146 -2.34 5.67 12.63
C SER A 146 -3.60 5.21 11.91
N VAL A 147 -3.51 5.04 10.59
CA VAL A 147 -4.64 4.61 9.75
C VAL A 147 -4.58 3.10 9.53
N PRO A 148 -5.53 2.32 10.07
CA PRO A 148 -5.50 0.87 9.97
C PRO A 148 -5.70 0.42 8.52
N PRO A 149 -5.09 -0.70 8.09
CA PRO A 149 -5.30 -1.29 6.79
C PRO A 149 -6.74 -1.82 6.65
N LEU A 150 -7.21 -1.96 5.41
CA LEU A 150 -8.60 -2.32 5.13
C LEU A 150 -8.98 -3.70 5.68
N ARG A 151 -8.04 -4.65 5.73
CA ARG A 151 -8.21 -5.99 6.32
C ARG A 151 -8.52 -5.97 7.83
N GLU A 152 -8.18 -4.91 8.55
CA GLU A 152 -8.50 -4.73 9.98
C GLU A 152 -9.83 -4.01 10.22
N ARG A 153 -10.49 -3.56 9.13
CA ARG A 153 -11.79 -2.89 9.14
C ARG A 153 -12.72 -3.43 8.04
N ILE A 154 -12.88 -4.75 8.05
CA ILE A 154 -13.66 -5.48 7.02
C ILE A 154 -15.10 -4.96 6.91
N GLU A 155 -15.68 -4.46 8.00
CA GLU A 155 -17.01 -3.84 8.01
C GLU A 155 -17.12 -2.63 7.07
N ASP A 156 -16.01 -1.91 6.85
CA ASP A 156 -15.98 -0.75 5.95
C ASP A 156 -15.94 -1.18 4.47
N VAL A 157 -15.55 -2.41 4.15
CA VAL A 157 -15.44 -2.88 2.77
C VAL A 157 -16.78 -2.77 2.04
N GLU A 158 -17.86 -3.19 2.67
CA GLU A 158 -19.19 -3.14 2.04
C GLU A 158 -19.67 -1.70 1.85
N VAL A 159 -19.47 -0.85 2.85
CA VAL A 159 -19.83 0.58 2.79
C VAL A 159 -19.05 1.29 1.69
N LEU A 160 -17.73 1.06 1.63
CA LEU A 160 -16.86 1.62 0.60
C LEU A 160 -17.20 1.08 -0.79
N SER A 161 -17.51 -0.22 -0.91
CA SER A 161 -17.91 -0.82 -2.19
C SER A 161 -19.17 -0.18 -2.74
N ASN A 162 -20.20 0.01 -1.91
CA ASN A 162 -21.43 0.68 -2.32
C ASN A 162 -21.18 2.15 -2.66
N PHE A 163 -20.32 2.84 -1.92
CA PHE A 163 -19.95 4.22 -2.23
C PHE A 163 -19.28 4.33 -3.61
N PHE A 164 -18.28 3.46 -3.89
CA PHE A 164 -17.60 3.45 -5.18
C PHE A 164 -18.52 3.02 -6.32
N LEU A 165 -19.41 2.05 -6.08
CA LEU A 165 -20.44 1.68 -7.07
C LEU A 165 -21.30 2.89 -7.43
N GLY A 166 -21.80 3.64 -6.43
CA GLY A 166 -22.58 4.85 -6.64
C GLY A 166 -21.80 5.98 -7.36
N LYS A 167 -20.49 6.06 -7.17
CA LYS A 167 -19.61 6.98 -7.89
C LYS A 167 -19.47 6.57 -9.36
N PHE A 168 -19.00 5.34 -9.62
CA PHE A 168 -18.63 4.89 -10.97
C PHE A 168 -19.83 4.62 -11.89
N GLN A 169 -20.99 4.17 -11.37
CA GLN A 169 -22.17 4.01 -12.20
C GLN A 169 -22.61 5.33 -12.88
N ARG A 170 -22.36 6.49 -12.25
CA ARG A 170 -22.62 7.80 -12.84
C ARG A 170 -21.63 8.13 -13.96
N GLU A 171 -20.37 7.78 -13.78
CA GLU A 171 -19.31 8.02 -14.76
C GLU A 171 -19.46 7.14 -16.00
N VAL A 172 -19.78 5.84 -15.79
CA VAL A 172 -19.97 4.87 -16.89
C VAL A 172 -21.37 4.95 -17.52
N LYS A 173 -22.29 5.74 -16.94
CA LYS A 173 -23.70 5.85 -17.37
C LYS A 173 -24.44 4.50 -17.42
N LYS A 174 -24.07 3.56 -16.54
CA LYS A 174 -24.76 2.30 -16.32
C LYS A 174 -25.44 2.34 -14.95
N LYS A 175 -26.57 1.60 -14.81
CA LYS A 175 -27.23 1.45 -13.52
C LYS A 175 -26.96 0.05 -12.97
N PHE A 176 -26.53 0.00 -11.72
CA PHE A 176 -26.36 -1.23 -10.96
C PHE A 176 -27.17 -1.14 -9.68
N ASP A 177 -27.88 -2.22 -9.34
CA ASP A 177 -28.71 -2.31 -8.13
C ASP A 177 -27.87 -2.76 -6.91
N GLY A 178 -26.63 -3.19 -7.12
CA GLY A 178 -25.71 -3.62 -6.06
C GLY A 178 -24.81 -4.78 -6.47
N PHE A 179 -24.47 -5.60 -5.49
CA PHE A 179 -23.59 -6.76 -5.64
C PHE A 179 -24.38 -8.04 -5.35
N THR A 180 -24.08 -9.13 -6.06
CA THR A 180 -24.61 -10.47 -5.70
C THR A 180 -24.03 -10.92 -4.35
N GLU A 181 -24.70 -11.87 -3.68
CA GLU A 181 -24.18 -12.40 -2.40
C GLU A 181 -22.82 -13.11 -2.55
N SER A 182 -22.57 -13.74 -3.69
CA SER A 182 -21.28 -14.31 -4.04
C SER A 182 -20.19 -13.22 -4.16
N ALA A 183 -20.49 -12.10 -4.81
CA ALA A 183 -19.59 -10.96 -4.93
C ALA A 183 -19.28 -10.33 -3.56
N LYS A 184 -20.31 -10.11 -2.72
CA LYS A 184 -20.12 -9.60 -1.35
C LYS A 184 -19.24 -10.51 -0.49
N LYS A 185 -19.41 -11.83 -0.62
CA LYS A 185 -18.60 -12.82 0.10
C LYS A 185 -17.12 -12.69 -0.30
N ILE A 186 -16.82 -12.56 -1.58
CA ILE A 186 -15.45 -12.36 -2.08
C ILE A 186 -14.90 -11.04 -1.56
N LEU A 187 -15.63 -9.93 -1.69
CA LEU A 187 -15.19 -8.61 -1.21
C LEU A 187 -14.83 -8.62 0.29
N ARG A 188 -15.56 -9.35 1.13
CA ARG A 188 -15.30 -9.47 2.57
C ARG A 188 -14.13 -10.40 2.90
N SER A 189 -13.89 -11.44 2.09
CA SER A 189 -12.85 -12.44 2.36
C SER A 189 -11.47 -12.07 1.84
N TYR A 190 -11.38 -11.12 0.90
CA TYR A 190 -10.13 -10.74 0.29
C TYR A 190 -9.28 -9.83 1.20
N ARG A 191 -7.96 -9.98 1.15
CA ARG A 191 -7.02 -9.29 2.07
C ARG A 191 -6.75 -7.82 1.76
N TRP A 192 -7.06 -7.36 0.55
CA TRP A 192 -6.88 -5.96 0.13
C TRP A 192 -5.47 -5.41 0.40
N HIS A 193 -4.44 -6.01 -0.21
CA HIS A 193 -3.06 -5.56 -0.05
C HIS A 193 -2.85 -4.11 -0.49
N GLY A 194 -3.53 -3.65 -1.52
CA GLY A 194 -3.57 -2.26 -1.96
C GLY A 194 -4.64 -1.41 -1.28
N ASN A 195 -5.29 -1.94 -0.23
CA ASN A 195 -6.26 -1.26 0.62
C ASN A 195 -7.44 -0.64 -0.17
N VAL A 196 -7.85 0.56 0.19
CA VAL A 196 -8.99 1.27 -0.41
C VAL A 196 -8.75 1.60 -1.89
N ARG A 197 -7.49 1.87 -2.28
CA ARG A 197 -7.15 2.13 -3.68
C ARG A 197 -7.34 0.90 -4.56
N GLU A 198 -6.99 -0.28 -4.07
CA GLU A 198 -7.24 -1.53 -4.77
C GLU A 198 -8.73 -1.81 -4.87
N LEU A 199 -9.48 -1.65 -3.78
CA LEU A 199 -10.93 -1.80 -3.77
C LEU A 199 -11.60 -0.85 -4.78
N GLU A 200 -11.22 0.42 -4.79
CA GLU A 200 -11.72 1.42 -5.75
C GLU A 200 -11.47 0.96 -7.20
N ASN A 201 -10.26 0.49 -7.53
CA ASN A 201 -9.92 0.03 -8.87
C ASN A 201 -10.72 -1.22 -9.28
N VAL A 202 -10.90 -2.19 -8.36
CA VAL A 202 -11.69 -3.40 -8.61
C VAL A 202 -13.15 -3.06 -8.92
N ILE A 203 -13.75 -2.18 -8.12
CA ILE A 203 -15.14 -1.74 -8.32
C ILE A 203 -15.28 -0.94 -9.62
N CYS A 204 -14.35 -0.03 -9.90
CA CYS A 204 -14.32 0.72 -11.16
C CYS A 204 -14.33 -0.23 -12.37
N ARG A 205 -13.43 -1.21 -12.36
CA ARG A 205 -13.34 -2.21 -13.42
C ARG A 205 -14.62 -3.04 -13.55
N ALA A 206 -15.19 -3.48 -12.42
CA ALA A 206 -16.44 -4.23 -12.42
C ALA A 206 -17.60 -3.42 -13.04
N CYS A 207 -17.68 -2.11 -12.79
CA CYS A 207 -18.66 -1.23 -13.43
C CYS A 207 -18.45 -1.11 -14.94
N ILE A 208 -17.21 -1.12 -15.42
CA ILE A 208 -16.91 -1.05 -16.87
C ILE A 208 -17.32 -2.34 -17.57
N ILE A 209 -16.96 -3.50 -17.01
CA ILE A 209 -17.11 -4.81 -17.63
C ILE A 209 -18.54 -5.34 -17.42
N GLY A 210 -19.12 -5.18 -16.23
CA GLY A 210 -20.42 -5.71 -15.85
C GLY A 210 -21.53 -5.35 -16.82
N THR A 211 -22.33 -6.33 -17.21
CA THR A 211 -23.46 -6.20 -18.15
C THR A 211 -24.81 -6.33 -17.46
N ASP A 212 -24.86 -7.00 -16.31
CA ASP A 212 -26.07 -7.26 -15.55
C ASP A 212 -26.43 -6.10 -14.60
N SER A 213 -27.63 -6.14 -14.04
CA SER A 213 -28.06 -5.15 -13.04
C SER A 213 -27.34 -5.31 -11.69
N LEU A 214 -26.77 -6.47 -11.39
CA LEU A 214 -25.98 -6.74 -10.20
C LEU A 214 -24.54 -7.12 -10.60
N ILE A 215 -23.57 -6.52 -9.93
CA ILE A 215 -22.16 -6.90 -10.07
C ILE A 215 -21.97 -8.35 -9.60
N GLN A 216 -21.48 -9.19 -10.48
CA GLN A 216 -21.22 -10.61 -10.23
C GLN A 216 -19.80 -10.85 -9.69
N SER A 217 -19.58 -12.03 -9.12
CA SER A 217 -18.24 -12.44 -8.68
C SER A 217 -17.20 -12.49 -9.83
N SER A 218 -17.67 -12.85 -11.03
CA SER A 218 -16.85 -12.84 -12.26
C SER A 218 -16.38 -11.45 -12.66
N ASP A 219 -17.17 -10.40 -12.38
CA ASP A 219 -16.85 -9.03 -12.78
C ASP A 219 -15.77 -8.41 -11.88
N LEU A 220 -15.66 -8.89 -10.66
CA LEU A 220 -14.73 -8.36 -9.66
C LEU A 220 -13.27 -8.64 -10.00
N SER A 221 -12.91 -9.35 -11.07
CA SER A 221 -11.51 -9.59 -11.53
C SER A 221 -10.46 -9.31 -10.43
N ILE A 222 -10.73 -9.82 -9.22
CA ILE A 222 -9.76 -9.81 -8.14
C ILE A 222 -8.70 -10.78 -8.63
N PHE A 223 -7.55 -10.26 -9.05
CA PHE A 223 -6.41 -11.11 -9.32
C PHE A 223 -6.14 -11.81 -8.00
N ASP A 224 -6.52 -13.07 -7.91
CA ASP A 224 -5.99 -13.96 -6.93
C ASP A 224 -4.48 -14.07 -7.17
N VAL A 225 -3.75 -13.11 -6.62
CA VAL A 225 -2.33 -13.31 -6.30
C VAL A 225 -2.24 -14.47 -5.29
N ASN A 226 -3.37 -14.88 -4.70
CA ASN A 226 -3.54 -16.12 -3.93
C ASN A 226 -3.82 -17.36 -4.78
N VAL A 227 -3.98 -17.25 -6.12
CA VAL A 227 -4.03 -18.42 -7.03
C VAL A 227 -2.66 -18.72 -7.66
N VAL A 228 -1.66 -17.86 -7.48
CA VAL A 228 -0.31 -18.40 -7.35
C VAL A 228 -0.16 -18.78 -5.86
N ASP A 229 -0.98 -19.71 -5.49
CA ASP A 229 -0.96 -20.51 -4.28
C ASP A 229 0.27 -20.35 -3.39
N SER A 230 0.20 -19.39 -2.46
CA SER A 230 0.82 -19.60 -1.16
C SER A 230 0.17 -20.81 -0.45
N LYS A 231 -1.07 -21.21 -0.76
CA LYS A 231 -1.64 -22.50 -0.32
C LYS A 231 -1.01 -23.69 -1.04
N CYS A 232 -0.77 -23.63 -2.36
CA CYS A 232 -0.01 -24.68 -3.02
C CYS A 232 1.45 -24.73 -2.60
N PHE A 233 2.05 -23.61 -2.15
CA PHE A 233 3.40 -23.64 -1.61
C PHE A 233 3.44 -23.92 -0.11
N ALA A 234 2.49 -23.43 0.68
CA ALA A 234 2.50 -23.64 2.14
C ALA A 234 1.86 -24.97 2.56
N ASP A 235 0.74 -25.40 1.96
CA ASP A 235 0.08 -26.66 2.35
C ASP A 235 0.76 -27.89 1.75
N ASN A 236 1.58 -27.75 0.68
CA ASN A 236 2.40 -28.86 0.15
C ASN A 236 3.85 -28.86 0.67
N ILE A 237 4.28 -27.83 1.42
CA ILE A 237 5.56 -27.85 2.16
C ILE A 237 5.32 -28.27 3.63
N ALA A 238 4.08 -28.18 4.14
CA ALA A 238 3.75 -28.54 5.50
C ALA A 238 3.59 -30.07 5.70
N ASP A 239 3.40 -30.86 4.64
CA ASP A 239 3.25 -32.31 4.75
C ASP A 239 4.53 -33.12 4.41
N ASP A 240 5.52 -32.48 3.75
CA ASP A 240 6.87 -33.03 3.69
C ASP A 240 7.76 -32.12 4.53
N THR A 241 8.03 -32.51 5.76
CA THR A 241 8.95 -31.88 6.71
C THR A 241 10.21 -31.41 6.01
N VAL A 242 10.24 -30.12 5.61
CA VAL A 242 11.50 -29.44 5.34
C VAL A 242 12.16 -29.25 6.70
N ASP A 243 12.99 -30.19 7.05
CA ASP A 243 13.80 -30.13 8.25
C ASP A 243 14.75 -28.92 8.13
N LEU A 244 14.37 -27.82 8.77
CA LEU A 244 15.15 -26.58 8.83
C LEU A 244 16.41 -26.71 9.72
N SER A 245 16.75 -27.94 10.12
CA SER A 245 17.94 -28.22 10.92
C SER A 245 19.25 -28.02 10.15
N ASP A 246 19.23 -28.14 8.82
CA ASP A 246 20.39 -27.86 7.96
C ASP A 246 20.45 -26.38 7.56
N LYS A 247 21.26 -25.63 8.29
CA LYS A 247 21.41 -24.17 8.20
C LYS A 247 22.20 -23.65 6.98
N THR A 248 22.44 -24.45 5.94
CA THR A 248 23.21 -23.97 4.78
C THR A 248 22.31 -23.60 3.61
N LEU A 249 22.60 -22.46 2.98
CA LEU A 249 21.87 -22.00 1.79
C LEU A 249 21.84 -23.07 0.68
N LYS A 250 22.90 -23.85 0.57
CA LYS A 250 23.02 -24.93 -0.43
C LYS A 250 21.98 -26.02 -0.19
N SER A 251 21.80 -26.51 1.04
CA SER A 251 20.81 -27.53 1.35
C SER A 251 19.38 -27.02 1.16
N ALA A 252 19.11 -25.76 1.51
CA ALA A 252 17.80 -25.14 1.25
C ALA A 252 17.49 -25.06 -0.24
N ILE A 253 18.46 -24.68 -1.08
CA ILE A 253 18.30 -24.63 -2.55
C ILE A 253 18.09 -26.04 -3.12
N ASP A 254 18.82 -27.05 -2.66
CA ASP A 254 18.71 -28.41 -3.14
C ASP A 254 17.36 -29.05 -2.72
N ASN A 255 16.87 -28.76 -1.51
CA ASN A 255 15.55 -29.17 -1.04
C ASN A 255 14.42 -28.51 -1.89
N PHE A 256 14.54 -27.23 -2.17
CA PHE A 256 13.60 -26.54 -3.07
C PHE A 256 13.59 -27.13 -4.48
N LYS A 257 14.77 -27.36 -5.07
CA LYS A 257 14.89 -28.02 -6.39
C LYS A 257 14.27 -29.42 -6.39
N TYR A 258 14.50 -30.20 -5.33
CA TYR A 258 13.92 -31.54 -5.19
C TYR A 258 12.38 -31.48 -5.23
N ALA A 259 11.78 -30.65 -4.36
CA ALA A 259 10.33 -30.53 -4.26
C ALA A 259 9.70 -30.04 -5.58
N TYR A 260 10.30 -29.03 -6.17
CA TYR A 260 9.78 -28.42 -7.40
C TYR A 260 9.88 -29.34 -8.62
N VAL A 261 11.04 -29.96 -8.84
CA VAL A 261 11.23 -30.91 -9.96
C VAL A 261 10.37 -32.15 -9.80
N LYS A 262 10.24 -32.68 -8.58
CA LYS A 262 9.37 -33.85 -8.27
C LYS A 262 7.91 -33.54 -8.62
N LYS A 263 7.40 -32.36 -8.24
CA LYS A 263 6.04 -31.92 -8.52
C LYS A 263 5.77 -31.84 -10.02
N ILE A 264 6.64 -31.19 -10.78
CA ILE A 264 6.49 -31.08 -12.24
C ILE A 264 6.58 -32.44 -12.95
N LEU A 265 7.42 -33.35 -12.46
CA LEU A 265 7.47 -34.71 -12.96
C LEU A 265 6.18 -35.49 -12.71
N GLN A 266 5.56 -35.32 -11.54
CA GLN A 266 4.27 -35.93 -11.20
C GLN A 266 3.16 -35.40 -12.12
N GLU A 267 3.05 -34.04 -12.27
CA GLU A 267 2.08 -33.41 -13.17
C GLU A 267 2.24 -33.86 -14.65
N CYS A 268 3.46 -34.12 -15.05
CA CYS A 268 3.77 -34.65 -16.40
C CYS A 268 3.70 -36.18 -16.51
N SER A 269 3.16 -36.88 -15.49
CA SER A 269 3.16 -38.36 -15.46
C SER A 269 4.56 -38.95 -15.75
N TRP A 270 5.58 -38.36 -15.12
CA TRP A 270 7.01 -38.75 -15.25
C TRP A 270 7.62 -38.62 -16.65
N ASN A 271 6.94 -37.89 -17.55
CA ASN A 271 7.46 -37.64 -18.90
C ASN A 271 8.52 -36.51 -18.86
N GLN A 272 9.80 -36.91 -18.83
CA GLN A 272 10.95 -36.02 -18.77
C GLN A 272 11.01 -34.99 -19.90
N THR A 273 10.50 -35.31 -21.07
CA THR A 273 10.52 -34.42 -22.26
C THR A 273 9.47 -33.28 -22.07
N LYS A 274 8.29 -33.62 -21.54
CA LYS A 274 7.27 -32.62 -21.21
C LYS A 274 7.72 -31.73 -20.03
N ALA A 275 8.27 -32.35 -19.00
CA ALA A 275 8.80 -31.64 -17.84
C ALA A 275 9.94 -30.65 -18.20
N ALA A 276 10.83 -31.07 -19.13
CA ALA A 276 11.90 -30.23 -19.65
C ALA A 276 11.37 -28.97 -20.34
N LYS A 277 10.29 -29.08 -21.11
CA LYS A 277 9.64 -27.93 -21.77
C LYS A 277 8.99 -26.99 -20.78
N ILE A 278 8.33 -27.52 -19.74
CA ILE A 278 7.68 -26.68 -18.71
C ILE A 278 8.72 -25.93 -17.87
N LEU A 279 9.84 -26.59 -17.56
CA LEU A 279 10.92 -25.99 -16.75
C LEU A 279 11.88 -25.12 -17.57
N ASP A 280 11.67 -25.03 -18.89
CA ASP A 280 12.55 -24.32 -19.85
C ASP A 280 14.02 -24.72 -19.73
N ILE A 281 14.27 -26.05 -19.63
CA ILE A 281 15.62 -26.62 -19.53
C ILE A 281 15.79 -27.78 -20.47
N GLN A 282 17.04 -28.15 -20.76
CA GLN A 282 17.33 -29.29 -21.60
C GLN A 282 16.97 -30.63 -20.93
N ARG A 283 16.44 -31.59 -21.69
CA ARG A 283 16.09 -32.92 -21.20
C ARG A 283 17.25 -33.64 -20.50
N THR A 284 18.48 -33.46 -21.00
CA THR A 284 19.69 -34.00 -20.40
C THR A 284 19.93 -33.47 -19.00
N TYR A 285 19.61 -32.21 -18.76
CA TYR A 285 19.74 -31.58 -17.46
C TYR A 285 18.69 -32.07 -16.44
N ILE A 286 17.45 -32.33 -16.86
CA ILE A 286 16.44 -32.99 -15.98
C ILE A 286 16.93 -34.38 -15.57
N SER A 287 17.44 -35.18 -16.50
CA SER A 287 17.97 -36.51 -16.19
C SER A 287 19.13 -36.46 -15.18
N LYS A 288 19.95 -35.40 -15.24
CA LYS A 288 21.02 -35.15 -14.29
C LYS A 288 20.45 -34.76 -12.91
N LEU A 289 19.48 -33.83 -12.87
CA LEU A 289 18.81 -33.39 -11.62
C LEU A 289 18.12 -34.55 -10.89
N ILE A 290 17.43 -35.44 -11.62
CA ILE A 290 16.78 -36.64 -11.05
C ILE A 290 17.82 -37.53 -10.33
N LYS A 291 19.00 -37.70 -10.94
CA LYS A 291 20.09 -38.49 -10.34
C LYS A 291 20.73 -37.80 -9.15
N GLU A 292 21.06 -36.54 -9.29
CA GLU A 292 21.71 -35.74 -8.24
C GLU A 292 20.81 -35.61 -7.00
N LEU A 293 19.53 -35.29 -7.18
CA LEU A 293 18.55 -35.09 -6.13
C LEU A 293 17.89 -36.42 -5.68
N ARG A 294 18.26 -37.56 -6.23
CA ARG A 294 17.73 -38.90 -5.93
C ARG A 294 16.19 -38.97 -5.95
N ILE A 295 15.56 -38.28 -6.90
CA ILE A 295 14.10 -38.29 -7.07
C ILE A 295 13.66 -39.65 -7.56
N ARG A 296 12.76 -40.35 -6.83
CA ARG A 296 12.22 -41.66 -7.20
C ARG A 296 10.74 -41.56 -7.54
N ASP A 297 10.31 -42.36 -8.52
CA ASP A 297 8.89 -42.61 -8.79
C ASP A 297 8.37 -43.55 -7.70
N ASN A 298 7.57 -43.06 -6.77
CA ASN A 298 6.86 -43.92 -5.81
C ASN A 298 5.60 -44.42 -6.51
N LYS A 299 5.74 -45.51 -7.32
CA LYS A 299 4.60 -46.33 -7.73
C LYS A 299 4.12 -47.18 -6.59
#